data_806322371ca807f9a2a32fd6e06dae40
#
_entry.id   806322371ca807f9a2a32fd6e06dae40
#
_cell.length_a   1.000
_cell.length_b   1.000
_cell.length_c   1.000
_cell.angle_alpha   90.00
_cell.angle_beta   90.00
_cell.angle_gamma   90.00
#
_symmetry.space_group_name_H-M   'P 1'
#
loop_
_entity.id
_entity.type
_entity.pdbx_description
1 polymer ?
#
loop_
_entity_poly.entity_id
_entity_poly.type
_entity_poly.pdbx_seq_one_letter_code
_entity_poly.pdbx_strand_id
1 'polypeptide(L)'
;ALSEDALRAGGYGAVYACGPMPMLSYVKRIAESAGIPCYISMESRMACGMGVCLGCTIHTSEGNKRCCKDGPVFDSRILEFPKPVSKPARKALDGVPDLSIAIGDVRLKNPVIASSGTFGFGTEYASVFDGGKLGGIASKGLTLEAREGNTGIRLWETPSGLMNSIGLQNPGIAHFIDFELPEMLKLKTVTIANLSGSTLETYVEGAKLLDKTAVPIIELNISCPNVAAGGAAWGMTCANAETAVREVRAVTKKPLIVKLTPQAPDFTGVALACIRSGADALSIGNSFQGVAVDIERGVPVFDKIKAGFGGPAVRPIAVRLVWETFEAMRSLPPHERVPIVAVGGIEKWEDAVEFIMAGALAVGVGTNTFANP
;
A
#
# COMPACT_ATOMS: atom_id res chain seq x y z
N ALA A 1 8.81 -28.70 31.56
CA ALA A 1 7.65 -27.80 31.45
C ALA A 1 6.94 -27.81 32.80
N LEU A 2 6.59 -26.63 33.31
CA LEU A 2 5.80 -26.49 34.53
C LEU A 2 4.43 -27.12 34.28
N SER A 3 4.08 -28.20 34.94
CA SER A 3 2.76 -28.83 34.85
C SER A 3 1.91 -28.43 36.06
N GLU A 4 0.62 -28.45 35.90
CA GLU A 4 -0.32 -28.18 36.98
C GLU A 4 -0.15 -29.22 38.11
N ASP A 5 0.14 -30.49 37.77
CA ASP A 5 0.38 -31.55 38.70
C ASP A 5 1.65 -31.31 39.54
N ALA A 6 2.72 -30.78 38.95
CA ALA A 6 3.94 -30.46 39.69
C ALA A 6 3.69 -29.35 40.73
N LEU A 7 2.90 -28.33 40.40
CA LEU A 7 2.54 -27.28 41.36
C LEU A 7 1.65 -27.80 42.49
N ARG A 8 0.70 -28.70 42.19
CA ARG A 8 -0.18 -29.32 43.19
C ARG A 8 0.55 -30.31 44.12
N ALA A 9 1.64 -30.92 43.64
CA ALA A 9 2.47 -31.79 44.47
C ALA A 9 3.19 -31.02 45.60
N GLY A 10 3.24 -29.70 45.52
CA GLY A 10 3.80 -28.83 46.55
C GLY A 10 5.30 -28.66 46.49
N GLY A 11 5.85 -27.92 47.46
CA GLY A 11 7.30 -27.69 47.59
C GLY A 11 7.84 -26.44 46.91
N TYR A 12 6.99 -25.65 46.25
CA TYR A 12 7.38 -24.40 45.60
C TYR A 12 6.90 -23.19 46.40
N GLY A 13 7.82 -22.25 46.68
CA GLY A 13 7.52 -20.99 47.36
C GLY A 13 7.04 -19.87 46.42
N ALA A 14 7.43 -19.91 45.15
CA ALA A 14 7.01 -18.94 44.13
C ALA A 14 7.22 -19.52 42.72
N VAL A 15 6.51 -18.92 41.74
CA VAL A 15 6.66 -19.19 40.31
C VAL A 15 7.19 -17.92 39.63
N TYR A 16 8.23 -18.05 38.81
CA TYR A 16 8.72 -17.01 37.94
C TYR A 16 8.58 -17.39 36.47
N ALA A 17 8.04 -16.50 35.64
CA ALA A 17 7.82 -16.81 34.24
C ALA A 17 8.21 -15.65 33.31
N CYS A 18 8.80 -16.00 32.17
CA CYS A 18 9.10 -15.10 31.07
C CYS A 18 8.85 -15.84 29.75
N GLY A 19 8.22 -15.21 28.76
CA GLY A 19 7.96 -15.81 27.46
C GLY A 19 6.70 -15.29 26.78
N PRO A 20 6.15 -16.04 25.79
CA PRO A 20 4.99 -15.59 25.01
C PRO A 20 3.73 -15.41 25.88
N MET A 21 2.93 -14.40 25.55
CA MET A 21 1.70 -14.03 26.28
C MET A 21 0.75 -15.21 26.58
N PRO A 22 0.49 -16.16 25.64
CA PRO A 22 -0.37 -17.31 25.94
C PRO A 22 0.20 -18.22 27.04
N MET A 23 1.54 -18.39 27.06
CA MET A 23 2.23 -19.17 28.11
C MET A 23 2.14 -18.44 29.45
N LEU A 24 2.38 -17.14 29.47
CA LEU A 24 2.31 -16.32 30.68
C LEU A 24 0.90 -16.33 31.30
N SER A 25 -0.13 -16.19 30.48
CA SER A 25 -1.54 -16.31 30.89
C SER A 25 -1.86 -17.68 31.48
N TYR A 26 -1.33 -18.75 30.88
CA TYR A 26 -1.49 -20.12 31.41
C TYR A 26 -0.78 -20.27 32.75
N VAL A 27 0.48 -19.83 32.87
CA VAL A 27 1.28 -19.93 34.11
C VAL A 27 0.61 -19.14 35.24
N LYS A 28 0.12 -17.91 34.98
CA LYS A 28 -0.67 -17.15 35.95
C LYS A 28 -1.82 -18.01 36.51
N ARG A 29 -2.64 -18.55 35.60
CA ARG A 29 -3.84 -19.33 36.00
C ARG A 29 -3.51 -20.54 36.86
N ILE A 30 -2.49 -21.33 36.50
CA ILE A 30 -2.14 -22.52 37.28
C ILE A 30 -1.49 -22.20 38.63
N ALA A 31 -0.69 -21.10 38.69
CA ALA A 31 -0.10 -20.67 39.95
C ALA A 31 -1.18 -20.15 40.93
N GLU A 32 -2.11 -19.36 40.42
CA GLU A 32 -3.26 -18.84 41.19
C GLU A 32 -4.14 -19.98 41.69
N SER A 33 -4.42 -20.98 40.85
CA SER A 33 -5.20 -22.16 41.25
C SER A 33 -4.51 -23.04 42.34
N ALA A 34 -3.16 -23.00 42.36
CA ALA A 34 -2.37 -23.69 43.38
C ALA A 34 -2.09 -22.82 44.62
N GLY A 35 -2.53 -21.55 44.64
CA GLY A 35 -2.27 -20.62 45.74
C GLY A 35 -0.81 -20.19 45.90
N ILE A 36 0.01 -20.33 44.84
CA ILE A 36 1.43 -20.03 44.86
C ILE A 36 1.68 -18.62 44.27
N PRO A 37 2.47 -17.74 44.94
CA PRO A 37 2.86 -16.46 44.39
C PRO A 37 3.52 -16.63 43.01
N CYS A 38 3.11 -15.76 42.05
CA CYS A 38 3.61 -15.84 40.67
C CYS A 38 4.08 -14.46 40.23
N TYR A 39 5.30 -14.40 39.72
CA TYR A 39 5.94 -13.20 39.19
C TYR A 39 6.24 -13.37 37.72
N ILE A 40 5.78 -12.43 36.90
CA ILE A 40 5.85 -12.52 35.44
C ILE A 40 6.65 -11.35 34.89
N SER A 41 7.69 -11.70 34.12
CA SER A 41 8.42 -10.72 33.33
C SER A 41 7.62 -10.41 32.04
N MET A 42 7.15 -9.18 31.94
CA MET A 42 6.39 -8.69 30.79
C MET A 42 7.34 -8.08 29.75
N GLU A 43 7.36 -8.68 28.56
CA GLU A 43 8.10 -8.15 27.43
C GLU A 43 7.20 -7.22 26.61
N SER A 44 7.52 -5.90 26.64
CA SER A 44 6.90 -4.91 25.78
C SER A 44 7.94 -4.25 24.90
N ARG A 45 7.52 -3.85 23.68
CA ARG A 45 8.42 -3.07 22.82
C ARG A 45 8.78 -1.77 23.52
N MET A 46 10.07 -1.51 23.66
CA MET A 46 10.61 -0.33 24.33
C MET A 46 11.29 0.58 23.32
N ALA A 47 10.97 1.88 23.35
CA ALA A 47 11.66 2.87 22.56
C ALA A 47 12.71 3.60 23.41
N CYS A 48 12.32 4.27 24.51
CA CYS A 48 13.24 5.07 25.31
C CYS A 48 13.93 4.31 26.46
N GLY A 49 13.34 3.23 26.99
CA GLY A 49 13.83 2.51 28.16
C GLY A 49 13.78 3.27 29.50
N MET A 50 13.37 4.54 29.50
CA MET A 50 13.42 5.45 30.65
C MET A 50 12.06 5.88 31.19
N GLY A 51 10.97 5.36 30.64
CA GLY A 51 9.60 5.67 31.06
C GLY A 51 9.02 6.97 30.49
N VAL A 52 9.72 7.66 29.57
CA VAL A 52 9.28 8.95 29.02
C VAL A 52 8.28 8.79 27.87
N CYS A 53 8.52 7.84 26.95
CA CYS A 53 7.71 7.69 25.73
C CYS A 53 6.41 6.93 25.97
N LEU A 54 6.22 6.29 27.11
CA LEU A 54 5.06 5.47 27.49
C LEU A 54 4.76 4.29 26.54
N GLY A 55 5.64 4.01 25.57
CA GLY A 55 5.43 2.97 24.54
C GLY A 55 5.40 1.54 25.09
N CYS A 56 5.99 1.29 26.24
CA CYS A 56 6.00 -0.02 26.91
C CYS A 56 4.93 -0.16 28.01
N THR A 57 3.88 0.66 27.95
CA THR A 57 2.79 0.63 28.95
C THR A 57 1.94 -0.63 28.77
N ILE A 58 1.65 -1.28 29.90
CA ILE A 58 0.70 -2.40 30.01
C ILE A 58 -0.45 -1.99 30.94
N HIS A 59 -1.62 -2.59 30.69
CA HIS A 59 -2.76 -2.46 31.58
C HIS A 59 -2.65 -3.45 32.74
N THR A 60 -2.95 -2.98 33.95
CA THR A 60 -3.00 -3.80 35.15
C THR A 60 -4.22 -3.40 35.97
N SER A 61 -4.64 -4.25 36.93
CA SER A 61 -5.73 -3.93 37.86
C SER A 61 -5.44 -2.71 38.75
N GLU A 62 -4.18 -2.29 38.84
CA GLU A 62 -3.73 -1.09 39.57
C GLU A 62 -3.51 0.12 38.62
N GLY A 63 -4.02 0.06 37.39
CA GLY A 63 -3.82 1.07 36.37
C GLY A 63 -2.64 0.79 35.44
N ASN A 64 -2.25 1.75 34.65
CA ASN A 64 -1.20 1.62 33.65
C ASN A 64 0.20 1.60 34.28
N LYS A 65 1.03 0.58 33.96
CA LYS A 65 2.40 0.43 34.40
C LYS A 65 3.34 0.40 33.18
N ARG A 66 4.54 0.95 33.31
CA ARG A 66 5.56 0.95 32.25
C ARG A 66 6.56 -0.16 32.49
N CYS A 67 6.69 -1.10 31.59
CA CYS A 67 7.62 -2.22 31.76
C CYS A 67 9.06 -1.80 31.99
N CYS A 68 9.53 -0.68 31.36
CA CYS A 68 10.90 -0.22 31.50
C CYS A 68 11.21 0.46 32.85
N LYS A 69 10.22 0.93 33.60
CA LYS A 69 10.42 1.68 34.85
C LYS A 69 9.74 1.03 36.05
N ASP A 70 8.51 0.55 35.87
CA ASP A 70 7.71 0.01 36.95
C ASP A 70 7.85 -1.53 37.03
N GLY A 71 8.47 -2.16 36.00
CA GLY A 71 8.77 -3.57 35.86
C GLY A 71 10.24 -3.86 35.55
N PRO A 72 10.57 -4.85 34.71
CA PRO A 72 9.68 -5.68 33.87
C PRO A 72 8.93 -6.80 34.61
N VAL A 73 9.32 -7.13 35.86
CA VAL A 73 8.73 -8.20 36.64
C VAL A 73 7.58 -7.67 37.50
N PHE A 74 6.41 -8.26 37.33
CA PHE A 74 5.18 -7.88 38.04
C PHE A 74 4.59 -9.07 38.78
N ASP A 75 3.91 -8.81 39.90
CA ASP A 75 3.04 -9.78 40.52
C ASP A 75 1.92 -10.15 39.54
N SER A 76 1.72 -11.43 39.29
CA SER A 76 0.73 -11.87 38.31
C SER A 76 -0.70 -11.45 38.64
N ARG A 77 -1.01 -11.20 39.92
CA ARG A 77 -2.32 -10.81 40.39
C ARG A 77 -2.80 -9.48 39.80
N ILE A 78 -1.86 -8.55 39.52
CA ILE A 78 -2.20 -7.28 38.92
C ILE A 78 -2.25 -7.31 37.39
N LEU A 79 -1.74 -8.37 36.74
CA LEU A 79 -1.66 -8.46 35.29
C LEU A 79 -2.98 -8.89 34.66
N GLU A 80 -3.42 -8.18 33.64
CA GLU A 80 -4.56 -8.52 32.81
C GLU A 80 -4.09 -9.02 31.46
N PHE A 81 -4.44 -10.26 31.12
CA PHE A 81 -4.10 -10.86 29.82
C PHE A 81 -5.30 -10.77 28.88
N PRO A 82 -5.09 -10.30 27.63
CA PRO A 82 -6.16 -10.33 26.66
C PRO A 82 -6.64 -11.75 26.40
N LYS A 83 -7.94 -11.92 26.19
CA LYS A 83 -8.48 -13.23 25.81
C LYS A 83 -7.77 -13.70 24.54
N PRO A 84 -7.36 -14.96 24.46
CA PRO A 84 -6.73 -15.50 23.26
C PRO A 84 -7.66 -15.28 22.06
N VAL A 85 -7.21 -14.52 21.07
CA VAL A 85 -7.88 -14.49 19.78
C VAL A 85 -7.58 -15.84 19.13
N SER A 86 -8.61 -16.67 18.97
CA SER A 86 -8.48 -17.93 18.25
C SER A 86 -8.08 -17.61 16.81
N LYS A 87 -6.85 -17.96 16.43
CA LYS A 87 -6.49 -17.94 15.01
C LYS A 87 -7.43 -18.91 14.31
N PRO A 88 -8.08 -18.51 13.21
CA PRO A 88 -8.86 -19.44 12.42
C PRO A 88 -7.95 -20.61 12.05
N ALA A 89 -8.48 -21.85 12.18
CA ALA A 89 -7.74 -23.04 11.81
C ALA A 89 -7.27 -22.89 10.36
N ARG A 90 -5.97 -22.97 10.13
CA ARG A 90 -5.41 -22.99 8.79
C ARG A 90 -5.88 -24.30 8.16
N LYS A 91 -6.83 -24.25 7.20
CA LYS A 91 -7.07 -25.37 6.32
C LYS A 91 -5.83 -25.55 5.47
N ALA A 92 -5.25 -26.75 5.49
CA ALA A 92 -4.27 -27.11 4.48
C ALA A 92 -4.97 -26.96 3.11
N LEU A 93 -4.36 -26.20 2.19
CA LEU A 93 -4.82 -26.11 0.83
C LEU A 93 -4.28 -27.33 0.09
N ASP A 94 -5.16 -28.18 -0.38
CA ASP A 94 -4.80 -29.28 -1.27
C ASP A 94 -4.54 -28.69 -2.66
N GLY A 95 -3.28 -28.70 -3.11
CA GLY A 95 -2.87 -28.21 -4.42
C GLY A 95 -2.25 -26.80 -4.43
N VAL A 96 -1.93 -26.32 -5.63
CA VAL A 96 -1.38 -24.98 -5.87
C VAL A 96 -2.53 -23.98 -5.83
N PRO A 97 -2.47 -22.92 -4.98
CA PRO A 97 -3.53 -21.91 -4.92
C PRO A 97 -3.70 -21.21 -6.26
N ASP A 98 -4.93 -21.00 -6.70
CA ASP A 98 -5.24 -20.08 -7.79
C ASP A 98 -5.12 -18.64 -7.27
N LEU A 99 -4.06 -17.95 -7.72
CA LEU A 99 -3.81 -16.55 -7.37
C LEU A 99 -4.41 -15.58 -8.39
N SER A 100 -5.15 -16.06 -9.38
CA SER A 100 -5.72 -15.17 -10.40
C SER A 100 -6.79 -14.25 -9.80
N ILE A 101 -6.84 -13.06 -10.37
CA ILE A 101 -7.81 -12.02 -10.02
C ILE A 101 -8.45 -11.47 -11.31
N ALA A 102 -9.53 -10.69 -11.16
CA ALA A 102 -10.16 -10.00 -12.28
C ALA A 102 -10.32 -8.50 -11.99
N ILE A 103 -10.10 -7.69 -13.02
CA ILE A 103 -10.42 -6.25 -13.05
C ILE A 103 -11.33 -6.04 -14.26
N GLY A 104 -12.59 -5.71 -14.00
CA GLY A 104 -13.62 -5.81 -15.03
C GLY A 104 -13.71 -7.24 -15.57
N ASP A 105 -13.65 -7.39 -16.88
CA ASP A 105 -13.63 -8.68 -17.60
C ASP A 105 -12.21 -9.23 -17.87
N VAL A 106 -11.18 -8.51 -17.46
CA VAL A 106 -9.77 -8.91 -17.70
C VAL A 106 -9.23 -9.70 -16.51
N ARG A 107 -8.81 -10.95 -16.79
CA ARG A 107 -8.18 -11.83 -15.79
C ARG A 107 -6.66 -11.62 -15.76
N LEU A 108 -6.13 -11.37 -14.58
CA LEU A 108 -4.70 -11.36 -14.27
C LEU A 108 -4.34 -12.69 -13.58
N LYS A 109 -3.22 -13.31 -13.95
CA LYS A 109 -2.81 -14.63 -13.43
C LYS A 109 -2.41 -14.62 -11.95
N ASN A 110 -2.05 -13.46 -11.40
CA ASN A 110 -1.75 -13.23 -9.99
C ASN A 110 -1.97 -11.75 -9.63
N PRO A 111 -1.99 -11.38 -8.34
CA PRO A 111 -2.33 -10.03 -7.90
C PRO A 111 -1.16 -9.03 -7.96
N VAL A 112 0.00 -9.39 -8.50
CA VAL A 112 1.18 -8.50 -8.50
C VAL A 112 1.28 -7.74 -9.81
N ILE A 113 1.30 -6.42 -9.72
CA ILE A 113 1.37 -5.50 -10.85
C ILE A 113 2.65 -4.65 -10.71
N ALA A 114 3.45 -4.52 -11.78
CA ALA A 114 4.47 -3.50 -11.81
C ALA A 114 3.82 -2.12 -11.98
N SER A 115 4.06 -1.22 -11.03
CA SER A 115 3.43 0.11 -11.02
C SER A 115 4.00 1.02 -12.11
N SER A 116 3.15 1.90 -12.61
CA SER A 116 3.52 2.94 -13.58
C SER A 116 4.71 3.78 -13.11
N GLY A 117 5.64 4.03 -14.02
CA GLY A 117 6.77 4.93 -13.83
C GLY A 117 8.06 4.29 -13.34
N THR A 118 8.02 3.11 -12.72
CA THR A 118 9.20 2.44 -12.17
C THR A 118 9.65 1.23 -12.98
N PHE A 119 8.80 0.72 -13.87
CA PHE A 119 9.08 -0.45 -14.69
C PHE A 119 9.11 -0.15 -16.19
N GLY A 120 9.20 1.15 -16.57
CA GLY A 120 9.23 1.58 -17.97
C GLY A 120 8.00 1.10 -18.75
N PHE A 121 8.25 0.43 -19.86
CA PHE A 121 7.26 -0.31 -20.65
C PHE A 121 7.40 -1.84 -20.45
N GLY A 122 8.27 -2.26 -19.55
CA GLY A 122 8.50 -3.67 -19.19
C GLY A 122 9.57 -4.36 -20.04
N THR A 123 9.82 -3.89 -21.23
CA THR A 123 10.84 -4.45 -22.14
C THR A 123 12.25 -4.13 -21.68
N GLU A 124 12.45 -3.00 -21.01
CA GLU A 124 13.74 -2.57 -20.48
C GLU A 124 14.28 -3.53 -19.39
N TYR A 125 13.39 -4.21 -18.69
CA TYR A 125 13.75 -5.18 -17.66
C TYR A 125 13.95 -6.61 -18.20
N ALA A 126 13.66 -6.88 -19.46
CA ALA A 126 13.65 -8.24 -20.03
C ALA A 126 14.97 -9.01 -19.87
N SER A 127 16.11 -8.32 -19.74
CA SER A 127 17.42 -8.94 -19.54
C SER A 127 17.69 -9.37 -18.09
N VAL A 128 16.95 -8.83 -17.10
CA VAL A 128 17.18 -9.07 -15.67
C VAL A 128 15.99 -9.71 -14.96
N PHE A 129 14.79 -9.54 -15.51
CA PHE A 129 13.56 -10.05 -14.91
C PHE A 129 12.54 -10.49 -15.98
N ASP A 130 11.95 -11.66 -15.81
CA ASP A 130 10.85 -12.13 -16.65
C ASP A 130 9.54 -11.45 -16.25
N GLY A 131 9.18 -10.37 -16.94
CA GLY A 131 7.91 -9.65 -16.75
C GLY A 131 6.67 -10.53 -16.91
N GLY A 132 6.82 -11.66 -17.62
CA GLY A 132 5.79 -12.68 -17.73
C GLY A 132 5.40 -13.35 -16.40
N LYS A 133 6.14 -13.18 -15.31
CA LYS A 133 5.78 -13.66 -13.97
C LYS A 133 4.75 -12.78 -13.29
N LEU A 134 4.62 -11.52 -13.68
CA LEU A 134 3.67 -10.56 -13.11
C LEU A 134 2.25 -10.81 -13.60
N GLY A 135 1.26 -10.42 -12.80
CA GLY A 135 -0.14 -10.36 -13.20
C GLY A 135 -0.41 -9.25 -14.20
N GLY A 136 0.28 -8.12 -14.06
CA GLY A 136 0.16 -6.97 -14.96
C GLY A 136 1.38 -6.05 -14.92
N ILE A 137 1.53 -5.23 -15.97
CA ILE A 137 2.52 -4.16 -16.07
C ILE A 137 1.79 -2.88 -16.47
N ALA A 138 1.84 -1.86 -15.60
CA ALA A 138 1.39 -0.53 -15.94
C ALA A 138 2.48 0.24 -16.68
N SER A 139 2.16 0.76 -17.86
CA SER A 139 3.07 1.53 -18.68
C SER A 139 3.56 2.80 -17.95
N LYS A 140 4.60 3.42 -18.46
CA LYS A 140 4.93 4.80 -18.16
C LYS A 140 3.68 5.68 -18.27
N GLY A 141 3.54 6.70 -17.40
CA GLY A 141 2.43 7.65 -17.51
C GLY A 141 2.44 8.36 -18.84
N LEU A 142 1.41 8.12 -19.65
CA LEU A 142 1.29 8.63 -21.02
C LEU A 142 0.50 9.94 -21.04
N THR A 143 0.99 10.91 -21.76
CA THR A 143 0.27 12.16 -22.08
C THR A 143 -0.06 12.21 -23.58
N LEU A 144 -1.05 13.02 -23.98
CA LEU A 144 -1.45 13.10 -25.38
C LEU A 144 -0.24 13.42 -26.26
N GLU A 145 0.51 14.43 -25.88
CA GLU A 145 1.78 14.82 -26.51
C GLU A 145 2.97 14.31 -25.69
N ALA A 146 4.13 14.17 -26.34
CA ALA A 146 5.38 13.81 -25.66
C ALA A 146 5.79 14.86 -24.63
N ARG A 147 6.47 14.42 -23.55
CA ARG A 147 6.99 15.29 -22.49
C ARG A 147 8.43 14.93 -22.15
N GLU A 148 9.27 15.98 -22.10
CA GLU A 148 10.69 15.84 -21.70
C GLU A 148 10.90 15.64 -20.19
N GLY A 149 9.88 15.90 -19.37
CA GLY A 149 9.96 15.84 -17.92
C GLY A 149 10.55 17.08 -17.29
N ASN A 150 10.92 16.98 -16.00
CA ASN A 150 11.51 18.08 -15.25
C ASN A 150 13.01 18.19 -15.49
N THR A 151 13.56 19.39 -15.29
CA THR A 151 15.00 19.69 -15.29
C THR A 151 15.64 19.41 -13.92
N GLY A 152 16.95 19.53 -13.84
CA GLY A 152 17.73 19.40 -12.60
C GLY A 152 17.84 17.99 -12.08
N ILE A 153 18.03 17.86 -10.76
CA ILE A 153 18.07 16.56 -10.06
C ILE A 153 16.68 15.94 -10.08
N ARG A 154 16.62 14.68 -10.51
CA ARG A 154 15.34 13.96 -10.64
C ARG A 154 15.13 12.85 -9.60
N LEU A 155 16.20 12.40 -8.96
CA LEU A 155 16.17 11.35 -7.93
C LEU A 155 17.01 11.79 -6.73
N TRP A 156 16.55 11.49 -5.53
CA TRP A 156 17.25 11.75 -4.28
C TRP A 156 16.94 10.66 -3.28
N GLU A 157 17.98 10.00 -2.78
CA GLU A 157 17.84 8.95 -1.80
C GLU A 157 17.53 9.52 -0.41
N THR A 158 16.77 8.78 0.36
CA THR A 158 16.48 9.04 1.77
C THR A 158 16.75 7.76 2.58
N PRO A 159 16.91 7.84 3.92
CA PRO A 159 17.20 6.65 4.73
C PRO A 159 16.22 5.48 4.57
N SER A 160 14.98 5.74 4.15
CA SER A 160 13.95 4.71 4.03
C SER A 160 13.07 4.86 2.79
N GLY A 161 13.65 5.33 1.70
CA GLY A 161 12.93 5.48 0.44
C GLY A 161 13.65 6.36 -0.57
N LEU A 162 12.90 6.76 -1.59
CA LEU A 162 13.40 7.52 -2.72
C LEU A 162 12.46 8.69 -3.03
N MET A 163 13.02 9.88 -3.19
CA MET A 163 12.31 11.03 -3.74
C MET A 163 12.54 11.15 -5.23
N ASN A 164 11.51 11.54 -5.98
CA ASN A 164 11.59 11.69 -7.42
C ASN A 164 10.86 12.93 -7.93
N SER A 165 11.42 13.52 -8.99
CA SER A 165 10.85 14.65 -9.72
C SER A 165 11.00 14.44 -11.23
N ILE A 166 10.40 13.37 -11.76
CA ILE A 166 10.53 12.96 -13.16
C ILE A 166 9.74 13.89 -14.12
N GLY A 167 8.56 14.35 -13.70
CA GLY A 167 7.74 15.26 -14.49
C GLY A 167 7.00 14.61 -15.67
N LEU A 168 6.61 13.34 -15.53
CA LEU A 168 5.90 12.56 -16.56
C LEU A 168 6.63 12.51 -17.90
N GLN A 169 7.96 12.34 -17.91
CA GLN A 169 8.68 12.10 -19.16
C GLN A 169 8.12 10.87 -19.87
N ASN A 170 7.62 11.05 -21.09
CA ASN A 170 7.05 10.00 -21.90
C ASN A 170 7.02 10.38 -23.39
N PRO A 171 6.93 9.40 -24.30
CA PRO A 171 6.98 9.67 -25.74
C PRO A 171 5.66 10.16 -26.36
N GLY A 172 4.58 10.26 -25.57
CA GLY A 172 3.24 10.55 -26.05
C GLY A 172 2.45 9.31 -26.46
N ILE A 173 1.10 9.43 -26.50
CA ILE A 173 0.20 8.29 -26.76
C ILE A 173 0.39 7.73 -28.17
N ALA A 174 0.57 8.58 -29.18
CA ALA A 174 0.76 8.12 -30.57
C ALA A 174 1.99 7.21 -30.68
N HIS A 175 3.14 7.67 -30.18
CA HIS A 175 4.36 6.85 -30.18
C HIS A 175 4.19 5.56 -29.37
N PHE A 176 3.54 5.64 -28.22
CA PHE A 176 3.25 4.43 -27.41
C PHE A 176 2.45 3.39 -28.19
N ILE A 177 1.42 3.82 -28.92
CA ILE A 177 0.56 2.93 -29.72
C ILE A 177 1.38 2.26 -30.85
N ASP A 178 2.22 3.02 -31.51
CA ASP A 178 2.95 2.54 -32.70
C ASP A 178 4.18 1.68 -32.36
N PHE A 179 4.86 1.97 -31.24
CA PHE A 179 6.17 1.35 -30.95
C PHE A 179 6.19 0.54 -29.64
N GLU A 180 5.68 1.08 -28.53
CA GLU A 180 5.85 0.43 -27.23
C GLU A 180 4.75 -0.62 -26.95
N LEU A 181 3.51 -0.32 -27.29
CA LEU A 181 2.38 -1.21 -27.05
C LEU A 181 2.53 -2.57 -27.74
N PRO A 182 2.96 -2.66 -29.02
CA PRO A 182 3.17 -3.95 -29.67
C PRO A 182 4.18 -4.84 -28.94
N GLU A 183 5.22 -4.23 -28.36
CA GLU A 183 6.24 -4.97 -27.59
C GLU A 183 5.71 -5.38 -26.21
N MET A 184 4.99 -4.50 -25.52
CA MET A 184 4.35 -4.82 -24.24
C MET A 184 3.36 -5.99 -24.37
N LEU A 185 2.60 -6.04 -25.46
CA LEU A 185 1.62 -7.12 -25.71
C LEU A 185 2.26 -8.49 -25.95
N LYS A 186 3.56 -8.54 -26.31
CA LYS A 186 4.33 -9.80 -26.41
C LYS A 186 4.73 -10.35 -25.03
N LEU A 187 4.77 -9.50 -23.99
CA LEU A 187 5.03 -9.93 -22.63
C LEU A 187 3.84 -10.76 -22.14
N LYS A 188 4.08 -11.95 -21.67
CA LYS A 188 3.02 -12.89 -21.22
C LYS A 188 2.33 -12.43 -19.93
N THR A 189 1.90 -11.16 -19.89
CA THR A 189 1.23 -10.50 -18.76
C THR A 189 0.22 -9.48 -19.27
N VAL A 190 -0.65 -8.96 -18.36
CA VAL A 190 -1.64 -7.95 -18.73
C VAL A 190 -0.99 -6.58 -18.85
N THR A 191 -1.12 -5.96 -20.03
CA THR A 191 -0.69 -4.58 -20.27
C THR A 191 -1.75 -3.61 -19.75
N ILE A 192 -1.34 -2.65 -18.92
CA ILE A 192 -2.19 -1.59 -18.37
C ILE A 192 -1.65 -0.26 -18.88
N ALA A 193 -2.41 0.46 -19.71
CA ALA A 193 -1.98 1.79 -20.18
C ALA A 193 -2.28 2.85 -19.11
N ASN A 194 -1.24 3.47 -18.54
CA ASN A 194 -1.41 4.55 -17.57
C ASN A 194 -1.60 5.88 -18.30
N LEU A 195 -2.82 6.38 -18.31
CA LEU A 195 -3.21 7.64 -18.97
C LEU A 195 -3.10 8.80 -17.99
N SER A 196 -2.28 9.76 -18.32
CA SER A 196 -2.09 11.02 -17.62
C SER A 196 -2.47 12.20 -18.51
N GLY A 197 -2.91 13.29 -17.93
CA GLY A 197 -3.29 14.49 -18.69
C GLY A 197 -3.13 15.77 -17.86
N SER A 198 -3.18 16.90 -18.53
CA SER A 198 -3.16 18.23 -17.89
C SER A 198 -4.55 18.86 -17.86
N THR A 199 -5.38 18.60 -18.86
CA THR A 199 -6.73 19.11 -18.98
C THR A 199 -7.71 17.95 -19.19
N LEU A 200 -9.00 18.20 -19.00
CA LEU A 200 -10.03 17.21 -19.21
C LEU A 200 -10.04 16.69 -20.65
N GLU A 201 -9.87 17.60 -21.61
CA GLU A 201 -9.82 17.30 -23.04
C GLU A 201 -8.69 16.31 -23.36
N THR A 202 -7.49 16.49 -22.75
CA THR A 202 -6.35 15.59 -22.99
C THR A 202 -6.57 14.20 -22.41
N TYR A 203 -7.27 14.08 -21.29
CA TYR A 203 -7.70 12.76 -20.76
C TYR A 203 -8.71 12.08 -21.67
N VAL A 204 -9.74 12.81 -22.11
CA VAL A 204 -10.80 12.28 -22.97
C VAL A 204 -10.25 11.83 -24.32
N GLU A 205 -9.41 12.67 -24.95
CA GLU A 205 -8.82 12.34 -26.25
C GLU A 205 -7.82 11.16 -26.13
N GLY A 206 -6.99 11.16 -25.08
CA GLY A 206 -6.11 10.02 -24.80
C GLY A 206 -6.87 8.71 -24.58
N ALA A 207 -7.96 8.77 -23.85
CA ALA A 207 -8.82 7.59 -23.63
C ALA A 207 -9.46 7.06 -24.94
N LYS A 208 -9.93 7.95 -25.83
CA LYS A 208 -10.44 7.59 -27.16
C LYS A 208 -9.40 6.92 -28.03
N LEU A 209 -8.17 7.39 -27.98
CA LEU A 209 -7.08 6.76 -28.73
C LEU A 209 -6.76 5.37 -28.20
N LEU A 210 -6.62 5.22 -26.88
CA LEU A 210 -6.34 3.96 -26.22
C LEU A 210 -7.50 2.93 -26.37
N ASP A 211 -8.75 3.41 -26.40
CA ASP A 211 -9.92 2.53 -26.58
C ASP A 211 -9.89 1.77 -27.90
N LYS A 212 -9.33 2.38 -28.96
CA LYS A 212 -9.19 1.78 -30.30
C LYS A 212 -8.04 0.77 -30.42
N THR A 213 -7.24 0.58 -29.36
CA THR A 213 -6.07 -0.30 -29.37
C THR A 213 -6.37 -1.66 -28.75
N ALA A 214 -5.39 -2.57 -28.80
CA ALA A 214 -5.46 -3.87 -28.11
C ALA A 214 -5.10 -3.81 -26.62
N VAL A 215 -4.91 -2.62 -26.03
CA VAL A 215 -4.69 -2.46 -24.58
C VAL A 215 -5.88 -3.07 -23.82
N PRO A 216 -5.65 -4.00 -22.86
CA PRO A 216 -6.74 -4.61 -22.11
C PRO A 216 -7.36 -3.68 -21.06
N ILE A 217 -6.55 -2.85 -20.38
CA ILE A 217 -6.97 -2.03 -19.25
C ILE A 217 -6.38 -0.62 -19.37
N ILE A 218 -7.18 0.40 -19.04
CA ILE A 218 -6.72 1.79 -18.90
C ILE A 218 -6.63 2.14 -17.42
N GLU A 219 -5.48 2.64 -16.96
CA GLU A 219 -5.32 3.26 -15.63
C GLU A 219 -5.36 4.78 -15.77
N LEU A 220 -6.48 5.40 -15.42
CA LEU A 220 -6.65 6.86 -15.42
C LEU A 220 -5.92 7.48 -14.23
N ASN A 221 -4.84 8.16 -14.48
CA ASN A 221 -4.00 8.75 -13.45
C ASN A 221 -4.41 10.19 -13.15
N ILE A 222 -5.34 10.39 -12.21
CA ILE A 222 -5.75 11.72 -11.72
C ILE A 222 -4.91 12.19 -10.53
N SER A 223 -3.80 11.51 -10.26
CA SER A 223 -2.95 11.77 -9.08
C SER A 223 -1.80 12.74 -9.34
N CYS A 224 -1.63 13.27 -10.56
CA CYS A 224 -0.51 14.12 -10.89
C CYS A 224 -0.68 15.53 -10.28
N PRO A 225 0.19 15.94 -9.34
CA PRO A 225 0.07 17.22 -8.65
C PRO A 225 0.52 18.43 -9.49
N ASN A 226 1.13 18.20 -10.67
CA ASN A 226 1.81 19.19 -11.47
C ASN A 226 0.95 19.68 -12.65
N VAL A 227 -0.23 20.23 -12.38
CA VAL A 227 -0.96 20.98 -13.41
C VAL A 227 -0.65 22.46 -13.20
N ALA A 228 0.40 22.93 -13.88
CA ALA A 228 0.62 24.36 -14.07
C ALA A 228 -0.55 24.92 -14.88
N ALA A 229 -0.97 26.14 -14.54
CA ALA A 229 -2.04 26.92 -15.16
C ALA A 229 -3.48 26.50 -14.78
N GLY A 230 -3.93 26.92 -13.60
CA GLY A 230 -5.36 27.16 -13.30
C GLY A 230 -6.25 25.93 -13.11
N GLY A 231 -5.73 24.74 -13.27
CA GLY A 231 -6.46 23.49 -13.06
C GLY A 231 -6.22 22.92 -11.67
N ALA A 232 -7.25 22.82 -10.84
CA ALA A 232 -7.20 21.98 -9.65
C ALA A 232 -6.77 20.57 -10.08
N ALA A 233 -5.81 19.95 -9.35
CA ALA A 233 -5.45 18.56 -9.58
C ALA A 233 -6.72 17.71 -9.55
N TRP A 234 -7.00 16.96 -10.62
CA TRP A 234 -8.29 16.28 -10.84
C TRP A 234 -8.66 15.32 -9.71
N GLY A 235 -7.68 14.78 -9.01
CA GLY A 235 -7.91 13.89 -7.86
C GLY A 235 -8.01 14.58 -6.49
N MET A 236 -8.02 15.91 -6.39
CA MET A 236 -8.00 16.62 -5.11
C MET A 236 -9.38 16.84 -4.49
N THR A 237 -10.44 16.84 -5.28
CA THR A 237 -11.82 17.03 -4.82
C THR A 237 -12.75 16.00 -5.46
N CYS A 238 -13.85 15.66 -4.75
CA CYS A 238 -14.86 14.74 -5.26
C CYS A 238 -15.43 15.21 -6.61
N ALA A 239 -15.76 16.49 -6.75
CA ALA A 239 -16.38 17.03 -7.96
C ALA A 239 -15.46 16.96 -9.20
N ASN A 240 -14.16 17.24 -9.02
CA ASN A 240 -13.20 17.14 -10.11
C ASN A 240 -12.96 15.69 -10.50
N ALA A 241 -12.80 14.80 -9.53
CA ALA A 241 -12.61 13.38 -9.75
C ALA A 241 -13.83 12.76 -10.47
N GLU A 242 -15.03 13.06 -10.00
CA GLU A 242 -16.29 12.67 -10.66
C GLU A 242 -16.32 13.11 -12.12
N THR A 243 -16.02 14.39 -12.38
CA THR A 243 -16.02 14.93 -13.75
C THR A 243 -15.02 14.20 -14.63
N ALA A 244 -13.76 14.05 -14.18
CA ALA A 244 -12.75 13.38 -14.96
C ALA A 244 -13.10 11.91 -15.28
N VAL A 245 -13.56 11.17 -14.29
CA VAL A 245 -13.91 9.75 -14.46
C VAL A 245 -15.14 9.60 -15.37
N ARG A 246 -16.19 10.38 -15.17
CA ARG A 246 -17.41 10.34 -15.97
C ARG A 246 -17.14 10.63 -17.46
N GLU A 247 -16.39 11.70 -17.74
CA GLU A 247 -16.08 12.09 -19.12
C GLU A 247 -15.17 11.05 -19.82
N VAL A 248 -14.21 10.49 -19.10
CA VAL A 248 -13.36 9.40 -19.63
C VAL A 248 -14.20 8.13 -19.83
N ARG A 249 -15.04 7.77 -18.86
CA ARG A 249 -15.92 6.60 -18.97
C ARG A 249 -16.86 6.67 -20.17
N ALA A 250 -17.32 7.88 -20.52
CA ALA A 250 -18.22 8.06 -21.65
C ALA A 250 -17.58 7.71 -23.01
N VAL A 251 -16.27 7.67 -23.13
CA VAL A 251 -15.52 7.44 -24.37
C VAL A 251 -14.76 6.13 -24.44
N THR A 252 -14.74 5.33 -23.38
CA THR A 252 -14.11 4.00 -23.38
C THR A 252 -15.02 2.95 -22.77
N LYS A 253 -14.94 1.73 -23.27
CA LYS A 253 -15.61 0.56 -22.68
C LYS A 253 -14.64 -0.39 -21.97
N LYS A 254 -13.32 -0.13 -22.07
CA LYS A 254 -12.29 -0.93 -21.42
C LYS A 254 -12.40 -0.84 -19.91
N PRO A 255 -12.00 -1.86 -19.15
CA PRO A 255 -11.82 -1.73 -17.72
C PRO A 255 -10.99 -0.50 -17.36
N LEU A 256 -11.52 0.32 -16.44
CA LEU A 256 -10.98 1.60 -16.04
C LEU A 256 -10.55 1.56 -14.58
N ILE A 257 -9.24 1.49 -14.35
CA ILE A 257 -8.65 1.70 -13.03
C ILE A 257 -8.48 3.20 -12.82
N VAL A 258 -8.91 3.76 -11.69
CA VAL A 258 -8.65 5.16 -11.36
C VAL A 258 -7.57 5.26 -10.29
N LYS A 259 -6.44 5.88 -10.65
CA LYS A 259 -5.30 6.08 -9.74
C LYS A 259 -5.41 7.38 -8.99
N LEU A 260 -5.52 7.27 -7.65
CA LEU A 260 -5.80 8.36 -6.74
C LEU A 260 -4.52 9.01 -6.19
N THR A 261 -4.60 10.30 -5.88
CA THR A 261 -3.53 11.01 -5.18
C THR A 261 -3.67 10.85 -3.67
N PRO A 262 -2.60 10.49 -2.94
CA PRO A 262 -2.65 10.43 -1.48
C PRO A 262 -2.73 11.80 -0.81
N GLN A 263 -2.66 12.90 -1.56
CA GLN A 263 -2.75 14.26 -1.05
C GLN A 263 -4.19 14.80 -0.97
N ALA A 264 -5.20 14.06 -1.46
CA ALA A 264 -6.59 14.52 -1.39
C ALA A 264 -7.03 14.70 0.09
N PRO A 265 -7.55 15.87 0.46
CA PRO A 265 -8.00 16.10 1.84
C PRO A 265 -9.13 15.17 2.28
N ASP A 266 -10.07 14.90 1.38
CA ASP A 266 -11.14 13.90 1.55
C ASP A 266 -10.87 12.72 0.62
N PHE A 267 -9.91 11.88 1.01
CA PHE A 267 -9.46 10.77 0.18
C PHE A 267 -10.58 9.75 -0.09
N THR A 268 -11.30 9.37 0.95
CA THR A 268 -12.39 8.38 0.85
C THR A 268 -13.58 8.91 0.05
N GLY A 269 -13.92 10.18 0.20
CA GLY A 269 -14.94 10.84 -0.61
C GLY A 269 -14.59 10.83 -2.09
N VAL A 270 -13.33 11.17 -2.44
CA VAL A 270 -12.82 11.10 -3.82
C VAL A 270 -12.89 9.67 -4.36
N ALA A 271 -12.48 8.68 -3.57
CA ALA A 271 -12.56 7.27 -3.97
C ALA A 271 -14.00 6.85 -4.30
N LEU A 272 -14.96 7.17 -3.44
CA LEU A 272 -16.38 6.87 -3.66
C LEU A 272 -16.97 7.65 -4.85
N ALA A 273 -16.54 8.88 -5.08
CA ALA A 273 -16.94 9.67 -6.26
C ALA A 273 -16.47 9.00 -7.56
N CYS A 274 -15.23 8.50 -7.61
CA CYS A 274 -14.71 7.75 -8.75
C CYS A 274 -15.51 6.47 -9.02
N ILE A 275 -15.87 5.71 -7.99
CA ILE A 275 -16.68 4.50 -8.12
C ILE A 275 -18.04 4.82 -8.74
N ARG A 276 -18.76 5.81 -8.20
CA ARG A 276 -20.07 6.23 -8.69
C ARG A 276 -20.02 6.79 -10.12
N SER A 277 -18.85 7.22 -10.56
CA SER A 277 -18.65 7.77 -11.91
C SER A 277 -18.20 6.73 -12.94
N GLY A 278 -18.09 5.46 -12.54
CA GLY A 278 -17.84 4.34 -13.45
C GLY A 278 -16.41 3.82 -13.46
N ALA A 279 -15.67 3.98 -12.37
CA ALA A 279 -14.41 3.25 -12.17
C ALA A 279 -14.69 1.75 -11.95
N ASP A 280 -13.98 0.88 -12.66
CA ASP A 280 -14.05 -0.58 -12.47
C ASP A 280 -13.06 -1.07 -11.39
N ALA A 281 -12.06 -0.26 -11.04
CA ALA A 281 -11.14 -0.49 -9.93
C ALA A 281 -10.51 0.83 -9.47
N LEU A 282 -9.97 0.85 -8.25
CA LEU A 282 -9.18 1.96 -7.73
C LEU A 282 -7.72 1.54 -7.57
N SER A 283 -6.78 2.39 -8.02
CA SER A 283 -5.36 2.27 -7.67
C SER A 283 -5.06 3.25 -6.54
N ILE A 284 -4.83 2.72 -5.33
CA ILE A 284 -4.64 3.51 -4.11
C ILE A 284 -3.17 3.59 -3.78
N GLY A 285 -2.66 4.79 -3.88
CA GLY A 285 -1.27 5.14 -3.63
C GLY A 285 -0.58 5.66 -4.88
N ASN A 286 0.20 6.68 -4.62
CA ASN A 286 1.17 7.31 -5.49
C ASN A 286 2.26 7.87 -4.57
N SER A 287 3.30 8.49 -5.11
CA SER A 287 4.29 9.15 -4.27
C SER A 287 3.67 10.26 -3.42
N PHE A 288 4.08 10.30 -2.15
CA PHE A 288 3.72 11.36 -1.22
C PHE A 288 4.58 12.59 -1.48
N GLN A 289 4.06 13.80 -1.28
CA GLN A 289 4.86 15.00 -1.46
C GLN A 289 5.82 15.21 -0.28
N GLY A 290 7.08 15.49 -0.62
CA GLY A 290 8.12 15.87 0.34
C GLY A 290 9.02 16.97 -0.23
N VAL A 291 9.90 17.50 0.61
CA VAL A 291 10.96 18.45 0.25
C VAL A 291 12.28 17.92 0.78
N ALA A 292 13.34 18.01 -0.01
CA ALA A 292 14.71 17.81 0.42
C ALA A 292 15.49 19.13 0.25
N VAL A 293 16.30 19.45 1.23
CA VAL A 293 17.16 20.64 1.22
C VAL A 293 18.62 20.21 1.24
N ASP A 294 19.39 20.70 0.31
CA ASP A 294 20.85 20.59 0.31
C ASP A 294 21.40 21.59 1.35
N ILE A 295 21.86 21.06 2.47
CA ILE A 295 22.30 21.88 3.60
C ILE A 295 23.62 22.62 3.33
N GLU A 296 24.45 22.09 2.42
CA GLU A 296 25.74 22.73 2.07
C GLU A 296 25.50 23.92 1.14
N ARG A 297 24.55 23.78 0.22
CA ARG A 297 24.20 24.84 -0.75
C ARG A 297 23.09 25.77 -0.25
N GLY A 298 22.34 25.39 0.78
CA GLY A 298 21.25 26.18 1.34
C GLY A 298 20.05 26.32 0.40
N VAL A 299 19.83 25.34 -0.50
CA VAL A 299 18.74 25.39 -1.52
C VAL A 299 17.97 24.07 -1.57
N PRO A 300 16.71 24.07 -2.08
CA PRO A 300 16.03 22.81 -2.36
C PRO A 300 16.81 21.96 -3.36
N VAL A 301 16.78 20.63 -3.14
CA VAL A 301 17.45 19.65 -4.04
C VAL A 301 16.80 19.65 -5.44
N PHE A 302 15.49 19.77 -5.50
CA PHE A 302 14.74 19.68 -6.74
C PHE A 302 14.33 21.07 -7.25
N ASP A 303 14.45 21.31 -8.55
CA ASP A 303 14.01 22.57 -9.20
C ASP A 303 12.55 22.90 -8.90
N LYS A 304 11.70 21.89 -8.78
CA LYS A 304 10.27 22.04 -8.44
C LYS A 304 10.01 22.13 -6.93
N ILE A 305 11.05 22.21 -6.12
CA ILE A 305 11.00 22.25 -4.64
C ILE A 305 10.37 20.98 -4.05
N LYS A 306 9.10 20.70 -4.38
CA LYS A 306 8.37 19.52 -3.96
C LYS A 306 8.62 18.36 -4.93
N ALA A 307 8.85 17.18 -4.37
CA ALA A 307 9.05 15.95 -5.12
C ALA A 307 8.21 14.81 -4.55
N GLY A 308 7.99 13.77 -5.33
CA GLY A 308 7.30 12.57 -4.87
C GLY A 308 8.20 11.72 -4.00
N PHE A 309 7.71 11.25 -2.87
CA PHE A 309 8.40 10.34 -1.95
C PHE A 309 7.73 8.97 -1.96
N GLY A 310 8.51 7.91 -2.12
CA GLY A 310 8.09 6.51 -2.13
C GLY A 310 9.11 5.62 -1.43
N GLY A 311 8.79 4.33 -1.32
CA GLY A 311 9.61 3.33 -0.62
C GLY A 311 9.01 2.89 0.71
N PRO A 312 9.73 2.09 1.52
CA PRO A 312 9.18 1.42 2.70
C PRO A 312 8.54 2.35 3.74
N ALA A 313 9.07 3.56 3.86
CA ALA A 313 8.58 4.54 4.84
C ALA A 313 7.12 4.96 4.63
N VAL A 314 6.59 4.89 3.40
CA VAL A 314 5.21 5.29 3.13
C VAL A 314 4.20 4.17 3.34
N ARG A 315 4.64 2.90 3.54
CA ARG A 315 3.74 1.75 3.63
C ARG A 315 2.65 1.90 4.69
N PRO A 316 2.92 2.27 5.95
CA PRO A 316 1.87 2.40 6.96
C PRO A 316 0.77 3.40 6.57
N ILE A 317 1.16 4.48 5.87
CA ILE A 317 0.22 5.50 5.41
C ILE A 317 -0.61 4.94 4.23
N ALA A 318 0.02 4.23 3.31
CA ALA A 318 -0.67 3.61 2.19
C ALA A 318 -1.65 2.51 2.65
N VAL A 319 -1.26 1.67 3.61
CA VAL A 319 -2.14 0.65 4.24
C VAL A 319 -3.36 1.31 4.87
N ARG A 320 -3.18 2.43 5.60
CA ARG A 320 -4.29 3.21 6.17
C ARG A 320 -5.27 3.68 5.09
N LEU A 321 -4.78 4.24 3.97
CA LEU A 321 -5.64 4.72 2.89
C LEU A 321 -6.45 3.59 2.25
N VAL A 322 -5.84 2.41 2.06
CA VAL A 322 -6.52 1.21 1.58
C VAL A 322 -7.60 0.77 2.56
N TRP A 323 -7.27 0.66 3.84
CA TRP A 323 -8.20 0.27 4.89
C TRP A 323 -9.41 1.22 4.97
N GLU A 324 -9.17 2.52 5.06
CA GLU A 324 -10.23 3.53 5.14
C GLU A 324 -11.15 3.50 3.92
N THR A 325 -10.57 3.31 2.71
CA THR A 325 -11.37 3.19 1.49
C THR A 325 -12.19 1.90 1.46
N PHE A 326 -11.59 0.77 1.86
CA PHE A 326 -12.30 -0.50 1.94
C PHE A 326 -13.47 -0.44 2.93
N GLU A 327 -13.25 0.15 4.13
CA GLU A 327 -14.32 0.35 5.10
C GLU A 327 -15.41 1.30 4.56
N ALA A 328 -15.03 2.38 3.88
CA ALA A 328 -16.00 3.30 3.28
C ALA A 328 -16.84 2.62 2.18
N MET A 329 -16.22 1.77 1.35
CA MET A 329 -16.94 0.99 0.33
C MET A 329 -17.95 0.00 0.92
N ARG A 330 -17.82 -0.39 2.19
CA ARG A 330 -18.81 -1.27 2.86
C ARG A 330 -20.18 -0.64 2.95
N SER A 331 -20.27 0.69 2.88
CA SER A 331 -21.54 1.44 2.81
C SER A 331 -22.24 1.29 1.45
N LEU A 332 -21.52 0.88 0.41
CA LEU A 332 -22.08 0.63 -0.92
C LEU A 332 -22.69 -0.78 -1.01
N PRO A 333 -23.72 -0.96 -1.86
CA PRO A 333 -24.20 -2.29 -2.22
C PRO A 333 -23.05 -3.18 -2.73
N PRO A 334 -23.05 -4.49 -2.47
CA PRO A 334 -21.96 -5.38 -2.86
C PRO A 334 -21.57 -5.33 -4.35
N HIS A 335 -22.54 -5.12 -5.24
CA HIS A 335 -22.32 -5.06 -6.68
C HIS A 335 -21.75 -3.74 -7.18
N GLU A 336 -21.71 -2.70 -6.33
CA GLU A 336 -21.08 -1.42 -6.62
C GLU A 336 -19.65 -1.32 -6.08
N ARG A 337 -19.21 -2.32 -5.28
CA ARG A 337 -17.85 -2.34 -4.73
C ARG A 337 -16.88 -2.78 -5.79
N VAL A 338 -15.80 -2.03 -5.92
CA VAL A 338 -14.76 -2.29 -6.93
C VAL A 338 -13.47 -2.80 -6.30
N PRO A 339 -12.65 -3.55 -7.04
CA PRO A 339 -11.33 -3.95 -6.61
C PRO A 339 -10.42 -2.77 -6.26
N ILE A 340 -9.53 -2.98 -5.28
CA ILE A 340 -8.46 -2.04 -4.94
C ILE A 340 -7.12 -2.65 -5.37
N VAL A 341 -6.34 -1.89 -6.14
CA VAL A 341 -4.92 -2.10 -6.39
C VAL A 341 -4.14 -1.22 -5.43
N ALA A 342 -3.48 -1.81 -4.44
CA ALA A 342 -2.74 -1.06 -3.42
C ALA A 342 -1.30 -0.77 -3.86
N VAL A 343 -0.83 0.47 -3.68
CA VAL A 343 0.52 0.89 -4.06
C VAL A 343 1.18 1.66 -2.92
N GLY A 344 2.41 1.28 -2.54
CA GLY A 344 3.22 2.08 -1.60
C GLY A 344 4.03 1.24 -0.61
N GLY A 345 5.35 1.23 -0.78
CA GLY A 345 6.30 0.66 0.17
C GLY A 345 6.30 -0.87 0.28
N ILE A 346 5.92 -1.56 -0.79
CA ILE A 346 5.94 -3.02 -0.89
C ILE A 346 7.34 -3.46 -1.29
N GLU A 347 8.00 -4.27 -0.45
CA GLU A 347 9.33 -4.81 -0.70
C GLU A 347 9.34 -6.34 -0.72
N LYS A 348 8.48 -6.98 0.05
CA LYS A 348 8.43 -8.42 0.23
C LYS A 348 6.99 -8.93 0.27
N TRP A 349 6.83 -10.24 0.16
CA TRP A 349 5.50 -10.85 0.07
C TRP A 349 4.60 -10.57 1.30
N GLU A 350 5.19 -10.44 2.50
CA GLU A 350 4.43 -10.11 3.71
C GLU A 350 3.77 -8.73 3.61
N ASP A 351 4.43 -7.78 2.95
CA ASP A 351 3.88 -6.45 2.72
C ASP A 351 2.67 -6.52 1.78
N ALA A 352 2.76 -7.36 0.74
CA ALA A 352 1.63 -7.60 -0.17
C ALA A 352 0.44 -8.22 0.58
N VAL A 353 0.70 -9.21 1.45
CA VAL A 353 -0.33 -9.83 2.29
C VAL A 353 -0.97 -8.81 3.24
N GLU A 354 -0.18 -7.90 3.83
CA GLU A 354 -0.69 -6.83 4.69
C GLU A 354 -1.72 -5.95 3.95
N PHE A 355 -1.44 -5.56 2.70
CA PHE A 355 -2.39 -4.82 1.88
C PHE A 355 -3.64 -5.62 1.50
N ILE A 356 -3.49 -6.91 1.19
CA ILE A 356 -4.64 -7.79 0.91
C ILE A 356 -5.53 -7.92 2.16
N MET A 357 -4.93 -8.06 3.33
CA MET A 357 -5.67 -8.09 4.60
C MET A 357 -6.34 -6.75 4.93
N ALA A 358 -5.79 -5.63 4.44
CA ALA A 358 -6.41 -4.31 4.54
C ALA A 358 -7.57 -4.08 3.56
N GLY A 359 -7.82 -5.03 2.62
CA GLY A 359 -8.93 -4.99 1.67
C GLY A 359 -8.54 -4.81 0.20
N ALA A 360 -7.26 -4.83 -0.14
CA ALA A 360 -6.83 -4.82 -1.53
C ALA A 360 -7.04 -6.19 -2.21
N LEU A 361 -7.36 -6.18 -3.51
CA LEU A 361 -7.40 -7.37 -4.36
C LEU A 361 -6.04 -7.60 -5.05
N ALA A 362 -5.34 -6.53 -5.38
CA ALA A 362 -4.05 -6.55 -6.05
C ALA A 362 -3.08 -5.57 -5.40
N VAL A 363 -1.81 -5.74 -5.71
CA VAL A 363 -0.73 -4.86 -5.23
C VAL A 363 0.11 -4.36 -6.40
N GLY A 364 0.49 -3.09 -6.34
CA GLY A 364 1.38 -2.46 -7.29
C GLY A 364 2.76 -2.22 -6.68
N VAL A 365 3.78 -2.88 -7.21
CA VAL A 365 5.18 -2.69 -6.78
C VAL A 365 5.81 -1.57 -7.58
N GLY A 366 6.34 -0.57 -6.87
CA GLY A 366 6.97 0.61 -7.46
C GLY A 366 8.45 0.71 -7.10
N THR A 367 8.82 1.59 -6.18
CA THR A 367 10.21 1.94 -5.84
C THR A 367 11.14 0.74 -5.63
N ASN A 368 10.63 -0.37 -5.10
CA ASN A 368 11.46 -1.55 -4.85
C ASN A 368 11.96 -2.23 -6.12
N THR A 369 11.31 -2.01 -7.27
CA THR A 369 11.80 -2.56 -8.55
C THR A 369 13.18 -2.03 -8.95
N PHE A 370 13.62 -0.91 -8.38
CA PHE A 370 14.97 -0.37 -8.58
C PHE A 370 16.04 -1.12 -7.78
N ALA A 371 15.66 -1.72 -6.65
CA ALA A 371 16.57 -2.44 -5.77
C ALA A 371 16.53 -3.97 -6.02
N ASN A 372 15.34 -4.48 -6.26
CA ASN A 372 15.10 -5.91 -6.48
C ASN A 372 13.89 -6.08 -7.41
N PRO A 373 14.12 -6.10 -8.74
CA PRO A 373 13.07 -6.23 -9.74
C PRO A 373 12.35 -7.57 -9.71
#